data_cdf76dd17e721a5aabd898b211b28a4e
#
_entry.id   cdf76dd17e721a5aabd898b211b28a4e
#
_cell.length_a   1.000
_cell.length_b   1.000
_cell.length_c   1.000
_cell.angle_alpha   90.00
_cell.angle_beta   90.00
_cell.angle_gamma   90.00
#
_symmetry.space_group_name_H-M   'P 1'
#
loop_
_entity.id
_entity.type
_entity.pdbx_description
1 polymer ?
#
loop_
_entity_poly.entity_id
_entity_poly.type
_entity_poly.pdbx_seq_one_letter_code
_entity_poly.pdbx_strand_id
1 'polypeptide(L)'
;MKKVATTREMQKIDSLAISSYGIEGLELMESAGIGIAKALKKRFCDFSKKEVLIFCGKGNNGGDGLVVARLLFNMKINVAVFLLEKQVDLKNDTATNAELAFKLGVKITELDKTNLHLLDDHLKNCDIIVDALFGTGLTRPISGLYKQTIEKINESKKFITAVDIPSGINSDTGILVGDCIRADLTLALALF
;
A
#
# COMPACT_ATOMS: atom_id res chain seq x y z
N MET A 1 0.88 17.32 -24.11
CA MET A 1 1.56 17.06 -22.81
C MET A 1 0.48 16.71 -21.80
N LYS A 2 0.54 15.57 -21.13
CA LYS A 2 -0.41 15.26 -20.05
C LYS A 2 -0.06 16.13 -18.85
N LYS A 3 -1.06 16.74 -18.21
CA LYS A 3 -0.86 17.50 -16.97
C LYS A 3 -0.75 16.51 -15.82
N VAL A 4 0.29 16.64 -15.02
CA VAL A 4 0.49 15.83 -13.80
C VAL A 4 0.31 16.77 -12.61
N ALA A 5 -0.48 16.35 -11.64
CA ALA A 5 -0.69 17.12 -10.41
C ALA A 5 0.48 16.94 -9.44
N THR A 6 0.90 18.00 -8.78
CA THR A 6 1.83 17.95 -7.65
C THR A 6 1.14 17.35 -6.42
N THR A 7 1.92 16.92 -5.44
CA THR A 7 1.40 16.44 -4.14
C THR A 7 0.41 17.45 -3.51
N ARG A 8 0.76 18.73 -3.53
CA ARG A 8 -0.08 19.79 -2.98
C ARG A 8 -1.40 19.95 -3.74
N GLU A 9 -1.36 19.84 -5.06
CA GLU A 9 -2.57 19.91 -5.90
C GLU A 9 -3.47 18.73 -5.66
N MET A 10 -2.92 17.50 -5.55
CA MET A 10 -3.72 16.31 -5.21
C MET A 10 -4.36 16.42 -3.84
N GLN A 11 -3.63 16.83 -2.80
CA GLN A 11 -4.19 17.07 -1.46
C GLN A 11 -5.33 18.09 -1.48
N LYS A 12 -5.22 19.13 -2.32
CA LYS A 12 -6.29 20.10 -2.50
C LYS A 12 -7.51 19.50 -3.20
N ILE A 13 -7.31 18.66 -4.21
CA ILE A 13 -8.39 17.97 -4.92
C ILE A 13 -9.14 17.05 -3.95
N ASP A 14 -8.44 16.24 -3.18
CA ASP A 14 -9.03 15.34 -2.17
C ASP A 14 -9.82 16.14 -1.12
N SER A 15 -9.22 17.24 -0.63
CA SER A 15 -9.88 18.14 0.32
C SER A 15 -11.16 18.76 -0.25
N LEU A 16 -11.15 19.15 -1.52
CA LEU A 16 -12.34 19.69 -2.21
C LEU A 16 -13.40 18.60 -2.43
N ALA A 17 -12.98 17.38 -2.79
CA ALA A 17 -13.89 16.24 -2.93
C ALA A 17 -14.67 16.01 -1.63
N ILE A 18 -13.98 16.03 -0.49
CA ILE A 18 -14.58 15.85 0.82
C ILE A 18 -15.44 17.06 1.22
N SER A 19 -14.86 18.27 1.20
CA SER A 19 -15.51 19.47 1.79
C SER A 19 -16.61 20.08 0.92
N SER A 20 -16.48 20.01 -0.41
CA SER A 20 -17.39 20.68 -1.34
C SER A 20 -18.34 19.75 -2.07
N TYR A 21 -17.92 18.51 -2.29
CA TYR A 21 -18.73 17.51 -3.00
C TYR A 21 -19.31 16.44 -2.07
N GLY A 22 -18.94 16.45 -0.77
CA GLY A 22 -19.49 15.52 0.24
C GLY A 22 -19.06 14.07 0.03
N ILE A 23 -17.96 13.83 -0.71
CA ILE A 23 -17.43 12.47 -0.91
C ILE A 23 -16.62 12.11 0.33
N GLU A 24 -16.99 11.04 1.03
CA GLU A 24 -16.25 10.61 2.21
C GLU A 24 -14.85 10.09 1.86
N GLY A 25 -13.86 10.31 2.75
CA GLY A 25 -12.50 9.80 2.56
C GLY A 25 -12.47 8.28 2.40
N LEU A 26 -13.34 7.56 3.10
CA LEU A 26 -13.52 6.11 2.93
C LEU A 26 -13.97 5.72 1.50
N GLU A 27 -14.82 6.52 0.86
CA GLU A 27 -15.26 6.25 -0.52
C GLU A 27 -14.13 6.47 -1.54
N LEU A 28 -13.32 7.53 -1.33
CA LEU A 28 -12.13 7.77 -2.15
C LEU A 28 -11.14 6.61 -2.03
N MET A 29 -10.87 6.18 -0.81
CA MET A 29 -9.96 5.06 -0.51
C MET A 29 -10.50 3.72 -1.07
N GLU A 30 -11.81 3.47 -0.97
CA GLU A 30 -12.44 2.29 -1.57
C GLU A 30 -12.32 2.30 -3.10
N SER A 31 -12.53 3.45 -3.73
CA SER A 31 -12.39 3.62 -5.19
C SER A 31 -10.95 3.37 -5.65
N ALA A 32 -9.95 3.87 -4.92
CA ALA A 32 -8.54 3.62 -5.16
C ALA A 32 -8.22 2.13 -5.08
N GLY A 33 -8.62 1.47 -3.99
CA GLY A 33 -8.41 0.04 -3.79
C GLY A 33 -9.07 -0.83 -4.86
N ILE A 34 -10.28 -0.48 -5.31
CA ILE A 34 -10.97 -1.16 -6.43
C ILE A 34 -10.14 -1.05 -7.72
N GLY A 35 -9.62 0.13 -8.02
CA GLY A 35 -8.77 0.36 -9.19
C GLY A 35 -7.53 -0.53 -9.15
N ILE A 36 -6.84 -0.57 -8.00
CA ILE A 36 -5.64 -1.38 -7.78
C ILE A 36 -5.95 -2.88 -7.92
N ALA A 37 -6.98 -3.38 -7.23
CA ALA A 37 -7.36 -4.79 -7.28
C ALA A 37 -7.72 -5.25 -8.70
N LYS A 38 -8.42 -4.41 -9.47
CA LYS A 38 -8.72 -4.65 -10.89
C LYS A 38 -7.46 -4.69 -11.75
N ALA A 39 -6.52 -3.78 -11.52
CA ALA A 39 -5.26 -3.72 -12.26
C ALA A 39 -4.40 -4.96 -12.00
N LEU A 40 -4.28 -5.39 -10.75
CA LEU A 40 -3.59 -6.63 -10.36
C LEU A 40 -4.25 -7.84 -11.05
N LYS A 41 -5.57 -7.97 -10.95
CA LYS A 41 -6.29 -9.08 -11.60
C LYS A 41 -6.08 -9.11 -13.11
N LYS A 42 -6.02 -7.96 -13.75
CA LYS A 42 -5.76 -7.86 -15.21
C LYS A 42 -4.33 -8.21 -15.58
N ARG A 43 -3.37 -7.90 -14.69
CA ARG A 43 -1.93 -8.06 -14.96
C ARG A 43 -1.48 -9.51 -14.91
N PHE A 44 -2.08 -10.34 -14.04
CA PHE A 44 -1.62 -11.69 -13.77
C PHE A 44 -2.62 -12.74 -14.27
N CYS A 45 -2.13 -13.67 -15.10
CA CYS A 45 -2.87 -14.89 -15.40
C CYS A 45 -2.95 -15.77 -14.14
N ASP A 46 -4.04 -16.53 -13.99
CA ASP A 46 -4.26 -17.41 -12.83
C ASP A 46 -4.10 -16.71 -11.46
N PHE A 47 -4.55 -15.45 -11.40
CA PHE A 47 -4.40 -14.63 -10.20
C PHE A 47 -4.99 -15.28 -8.95
N SER A 48 -6.04 -16.12 -9.11
CA SER A 48 -6.66 -16.86 -8.00
C SER A 48 -5.73 -17.89 -7.32
N LYS A 49 -4.63 -18.26 -7.96
CA LYS A 49 -3.63 -19.20 -7.42
C LYS A 49 -2.43 -18.49 -6.78
N LYS A 50 -2.42 -17.16 -6.82
CA LYS A 50 -1.29 -16.35 -6.33
C LYS A 50 -1.38 -16.10 -4.84
N GLU A 51 -0.22 -16.07 -4.20
CA GLU A 51 -0.07 -15.58 -2.83
C GLU A 51 0.42 -14.13 -2.86
N VAL A 52 -0.36 -13.22 -2.26
CA VAL A 52 -0.11 -11.78 -2.26
C VAL A 52 0.23 -11.30 -0.85
N LEU A 53 1.38 -10.67 -0.69
CA LEU A 53 1.74 -9.99 0.56
C LEU A 53 1.55 -8.49 0.37
N ILE A 54 0.87 -7.84 1.32
CA ILE A 54 0.63 -6.41 1.30
C ILE A 54 1.30 -5.78 2.51
N PHE A 55 2.18 -4.82 2.27
CA PHE A 55 2.88 -4.09 3.32
C PHE A 55 2.25 -2.73 3.50
N CYS A 56 1.66 -2.49 4.67
CA CYS A 56 0.91 -1.29 4.98
C CYS A 56 1.63 -0.42 6.00
N GLY A 57 1.73 0.88 5.71
CA GLY A 57 2.09 1.92 6.67
C GLY A 57 0.86 2.44 7.42
N LYS A 58 1.06 3.44 8.29
CA LYS A 58 -0.02 4.04 9.10
C LYS A 58 -0.85 5.12 8.40
N GLY A 59 -0.37 5.61 7.24
CA GLY A 59 -1.02 6.69 6.49
C GLY A 59 -2.06 6.19 5.51
N ASN A 60 -2.64 7.12 4.72
CA ASN A 60 -3.67 6.81 3.74
C ASN A 60 -3.25 5.73 2.74
N ASN A 61 -1.97 5.74 2.30
CA ASN A 61 -1.46 4.70 1.41
C ASN A 61 -1.58 3.30 2.03
N GLY A 62 -1.31 3.17 3.35
CA GLY A 62 -1.57 1.93 4.09
C GLY A 62 -3.05 1.57 4.14
N GLY A 63 -3.93 2.58 4.25
CA GLY A 63 -5.37 2.43 4.15
C GLY A 63 -5.80 1.86 2.79
N ASP A 64 -5.26 2.40 1.69
CA ASP A 64 -5.48 1.86 0.33
C ASP A 64 -5.04 0.40 0.23
N GLY A 65 -3.86 0.06 0.81
CA GLY A 65 -3.38 -1.31 0.90
C GLY A 65 -4.34 -2.24 1.66
N LEU A 66 -4.94 -1.77 2.75
CA LEU A 66 -5.93 -2.53 3.53
C LEU A 66 -7.24 -2.73 2.75
N VAL A 67 -7.68 -1.75 1.98
CA VAL A 67 -8.80 -1.92 1.05
C VAL A 67 -8.48 -2.98 -0.01
N VAL A 68 -7.29 -2.91 -0.62
CA VAL A 68 -6.84 -3.92 -1.58
C VAL A 68 -6.87 -5.31 -0.94
N ALA A 69 -6.37 -5.46 0.29
CA ALA A 69 -6.39 -6.72 1.02
C ALA A 69 -7.81 -7.29 1.17
N ARG A 70 -8.78 -6.46 1.57
CA ARG A 70 -10.20 -6.87 1.70
C ARG A 70 -10.78 -7.34 0.36
N LEU A 71 -10.52 -6.57 -0.70
CA LEU A 71 -11.03 -6.88 -2.03
C LEU A 71 -10.44 -8.19 -2.58
N LEU A 72 -9.13 -8.38 -2.44
CA LEU A 72 -8.46 -9.62 -2.85
C LEU A 72 -8.96 -10.83 -2.04
N PHE A 73 -9.12 -10.67 -0.73
CA PHE A 73 -9.67 -11.73 0.12
C PHE A 73 -11.08 -12.14 -0.30
N ASN A 74 -11.95 -11.17 -0.61
CA ASN A 74 -13.29 -11.42 -1.14
C ASN A 74 -13.28 -12.14 -2.51
N MET A 75 -12.24 -11.87 -3.32
CA MET A 75 -12.00 -12.58 -4.59
C MET A 75 -11.40 -13.98 -4.39
N LYS A 76 -11.25 -14.44 -3.14
CA LYS A 76 -10.65 -15.73 -2.78
C LYS A 76 -9.17 -15.86 -3.18
N ILE A 77 -8.46 -14.74 -3.23
CA ILE A 77 -7.00 -14.70 -3.37
C ILE A 77 -6.38 -14.96 -2.00
N ASN A 78 -5.29 -15.73 -1.95
CA ASN A 78 -4.51 -15.87 -0.74
C ASN A 78 -3.76 -14.58 -0.46
N VAL A 79 -4.15 -13.86 0.59
CA VAL A 79 -3.60 -12.55 0.93
C VAL A 79 -3.24 -12.49 2.42
N ALA A 80 -2.06 -11.90 2.71
CA ALA A 80 -1.67 -11.54 4.06
C ALA A 80 -1.16 -10.11 4.10
N VAL A 81 -1.44 -9.41 5.19
CA VAL A 81 -1.03 -8.03 5.44
C VAL A 81 0.06 -8.01 6.51
N PHE A 82 1.13 -7.28 6.23
CA PHE A 82 2.14 -6.88 7.20
C PHE A 82 2.00 -5.39 7.49
N LEU A 83 1.60 -5.07 8.73
CA LEU A 83 1.40 -3.72 9.19
C LEU A 83 2.64 -3.27 9.98
N LEU A 84 3.29 -2.19 9.54
CA LEU A 84 4.51 -1.67 10.15
C LEU A 84 4.26 -0.72 11.33
N GLU A 85 3.06 -0.70 11.82
CA GLU A 85 2.61 0.02 13.02
C GLU A 85 1.66 -0.87 13.80
N LYS A 86 1.42 -0.55 15.06
CA LYS A 86 0.38 -1.24 15.82
C LYS A 86 -1.00 -0.80 15.33
N GLN A 87 -1.91 -1.73 15.21
CA GLN A 87 -3.28 -1.44 14.76
C GLN A 87 -3.96 -0.38 15.62
N VAL A 88 -3.67 -0.38 16.94
CA VAL A 88 -4.21 0.61 17.89
C VAL A 88 -3.71 2.04 17.65
N ASP A 89 -2.61 2.21 16.94
CA ASP A 89 -2.01 3.52 16.62
C ASP A 89 -2.48 4.08 15.28
N LEU A 90 -3.23 3.29 14.51
CA LEU A 90 -3.84 3.74 13.26
C LEU A 90 -4.94 4.76 13.53
N LYS A 91 -5.17 5.64 12.56
CA LYS A 91 -6.14 6.75 12.70
C LYS A 91 -7.04 6.83 11.47
N ASN A 92 -8.20 7.48 11.67
CA ASN A 92 -9.14 7.82 10.60
C ASN A 92 -9.49 6.60 9.70
N ASP A 93 -9.56 6.83 8.39
CA ASP A 93 -9.97 5.84 7.40
C ASP A 93 -9.08 4.60 7.37
N THR A 94 -7.77 4.76 7.66
CA THR A 94 -6.84 3.64 7.77
C THR A 94 -7.19 2.71 8.94
N ALA A 95 -7.55 3.26 10.11
CA ALA A 95 -7.99 2.47 11.25
C ALA A 95 -9.30 1.72 10.94
N THR A 96 -10.26 2.40 10.31
CA THR A 96 -11.53 1.80 9.88
C THR A 96 -11.28 0.64 8.92
N ASN A 97 -10.41 0.81 7.91
CA ASN A 97 -10.10 -0.24 6.95
C ASN A 97 -9.34 -1.42 7.57
N ALA A 98 -8.48 -1.18 8.57
CA ALA A 98 -7.82 -2.25 9.32
C ALA A 98 -8.84 -3.10 10.10
N GLU A 99 -9.79 -2.45 10.76
CA GLU A 99 -10.88 -3.13 11.48
C GLU A 99 -11.77 -3.94 10.53
N LEU A 100 -12.14 -3.36 9.38
CA LEU A 100 -12.93 -4.05 8.36
C LEU A 100 -12.18 -5.27 7.79
N ALA A 101 -10.88 -5.14 7.52
CA ALA A 101 -10.05 -6.24 7.04
C ALA A 101 -9.96 -7.37 8.09
N PHE A 102 -9.74 -7.01 9.34
CA PHE A 102 -9.70 -7.96 10.45
C PHE A 102 -11.05 -8.70 10.63
N LYS A 103 -12.17 -7.98 10.66
CA LYS A 103 -13.51 -8.57 10.75
C LYS A 103 -13.85 -9.51 9.60
N LEU A 104 -13.33 -9.24 8.42
CA LEU A 104 -13.50 -10.07 7.23
C LEU A 104 -12.67 -11.37 7.31
N GLY A 105 -11.67 -11.43 8.19
CA GLY A 105 -10.78 -12.57 8.36
C GLY A 105 -9.47 -12.48 7.58
N VAL A 106 -9.10 -11.30 7.07
CA VAL A 106 -7.77 -11.07 6.48
C VAL A 106 -6.70 -11.26 7.55
N LYS A 107 -5.68 -12.06 7.23
CA LYS A 107 -4.54 -12.25 8.13
C LYS A 107 -3.70 -10.97 8.19
N ILE A 108 -3.71 -10.29 9.33
CA ILE A 108 -2.90 -9.08 9.58
C ILE A 108 -1.85 -9.43 10.63
N THR A 109 -0.58 -9.15 10.32
CA THR A 109 0.55 -9.31 11.23
C THR A 109 1.18 -7.95 11.47
N GLU A 110 1.19 -7.51 12.72
CA GLU A 110 1.94 -6.33 13.13
C GLU A 110 3.42 -6.67 13.14
N LEU A 111 4.23 -5.92 12.37
CA LEU A 111 5.67 -6.10 12.34
C LEU A 111 6.36 -5.19 13.35
N ASP A 112 7.31 -5.78 14.04
CA ASP A 112 8.27 -5.08 14.88
C ASP A 112 9.68 -5.69 14.74
N LYS A 113 10.63 -5.18 15.49
CA LYS A 113 12.02 -5.67 15.44
C LYS A 113 12.17 -7.12 15.91
N THR A 114 11.25 -7.62 16.72
CA THR A 114 11.34 -8.96 17.32
C THR A 114 10.86 -10.04 16.36
N ASN A 115 9.93 -9.69 15.46
CA ASN A 115 9.30 -10.64 14.53
C ASN A 115 9.63 -10.39 13.04
N LEU A 116 10.52 -9.44 12.72
CA LEU A 116 10.93 -9.13 11.36
C LEU A 116 11.49 -10.35 10.60
N HIS A 117 12.07 -11.32 11.31
CA HIS A 117 12.59 -12.57 10.75
C HIS A 117 11.48 -13.44 10.12
N LEU A 118 10.23 -13.29 10.55
CA LEU A 118 9.09 -14.02 9.98
C LEU A 118 8.86 -13.69 8.49
N LEU A 119 9.32 -12.50 8.05
CA LEU A 119 9.21 -12.11 6.64
C LEU A 119 9.95 -13.05 5.70
N ASP A 120 11.05 -13.67 6.12
CA ASP A 120 11.91 -14.44 5.24
C ASP A 120 11.15 -15.63 4.63
N ASP A 121 10.37 -16.35 5.43
CA ASP A 121 9.54 -17.46 4.95
C ASP A 121 8.36 -16.98 4.10
N HIS A 122 7.70 -15.88 4.49
CA HIS A 122 6.61 -15.31 3.72
C HIS A 122 7.08 -14.80 2.35
N LEU A 123 8.18 -14.04 2.32
CA LEU A 123 8.75 -13.51 1.08
C LEU A 123 9.24 -14.63 0.15
N LYS A 124 9.75 -15.74 0.70
CA LYS A 124 10.15 -16.89 -0.10
C LYS A 124 8.96 -17.54 -0.82
N ASN A 125 7.81 -17.61 -0.18
CA ASN A 125 6.66 -18.36 -0.66
C ASN A 125 5.66 -17.50 -1.46
N CYS A 126 5.64 -16.17 -1.30
CA CYS A 126 4.72 -15.33 -2.04
C CYS A 126 5.05 -15.25 -3.54
N ASP A 127 4.06 -14.82 -4.33
CA ASP A 127 4.21 -14.51 -5.76
C ASP A 127 4.32 -13.01 -6.01
N ILE A 128 3.54 -12.22 -5.27
CA ILE A 128 3.36 -10.79 -5.52
C ILE A 128 3.44 -10.04 -4.20
N ILE A 129 4.14 -8.91 -4.23
CA ILE A 129 4.22 -7.98 -3.13
C ILE A 129 3.49 -6.69 -3.53
N VAL A 130 2.69 -6.16 -2.63
CA VAL A 130 2.06 -4.84 -2.75
C VAL A 130 2.69 -3.92 -1.71
N ASP A 131 3.38 -2.89 -2.18
CA ASP A 131 3.95 -1.83 -1.37
C ASP A 131 2.91 -0.73 -1.17
N ALA A 132 2.42 -0.62 0.04
CA ALA A 132 1.53 0.43 0.53
C ALA A 132 2.08 1.07 1.82
N LEU A 133 3.42 1.19 1.94
CA LEU A 133 4.07 1.74 3.13
C LEU A 133 3.96 3.26 3.18
N PHE A 134 4.38 3.93 2.10
CA PHE A 134 4.38 5.39 2.00
C PHE A 134 3.87 5.81 0.62
N GLY A 135 2.97 6.79 0.57
CA GLY A 135 2.55 7.50 -0.63
C GLY A 135 3.24 8.86 -0.75
N THR A 136 2.57 9.81 -1.37
CA THR A 136 3.07 11.17 -1.65
C THR A 136 3.45 11.99 -0.41
N GLY A 137 3.05 11.58 0.78
CA GLY A 137 3.32 12.29 2.05
C GLY A 137 4.70 12.08 2.66
N LEU A 138 5.61 11.35 2.01
CA LEU A 138 6.94 11.05 2.55
C LEU A 138 7.86 12.28 2.48
N THR A 139 8.25 12.80 3.66
CA THR A 139 9.09 14.00 3.78
C THR A 139 10.42 13.77 4.48
N ARG A 140 10.64 12.58 5.04
CA ARG A 140 11.84 12.25 5.84
C ARG A 140 12.49 10.97 5.34
N PRO A 141 13.82 10.84 5.49
CA PRO A 141 14.52 9.59 5.16
C PRO A 141 13.93 8.40 5.91
N ILE A 142 13.76 7.30 5.18
CA ILE A 142 13.28 6.04 5.75
C ILE A 142 14.40 5.42 6.59
N SER A 143 14.05 4.95 7.78
CA SER A 143 14.99 4.36 8.73
C SER A 143 14.34 3.24 9.57
N GLY A 144 15.15 2.57 10.37
CA GLY A 144 14.68 1.57 11.34
C GLY A 144 13.97 0.39 10.69
N LEU A 145 12.81 0.02 11.23
CA LEU A 145 12.02 -1.13 10.79
C LEU A 145 11.60 -1.01 9.32
N TYR A 146 11.13 0.16 8.90
CA TYR A 146 10.72 0.42 7.52
C TYR A 146 11.87 0.20 6.53
N LYS A 147 13.09 0.70 6.84
CA LYS A 147 14.27 0.48 6.01
C LYS A 147 14.57 -1.01 5.87
N GLN A 148 14.66 -1.73 6.99
CA GLN A 148 14.94 -3.17 7.00
C GLN A 148 13.88 -3.98 6.24
N THR A 149 12.62 -3.58 6.32
CA THR A 149 11.53 -4.21 5.57
C THR A 149 11.68 -3.97 4.06
N ILE A 150 12.00 -2.74 3.65
CA ILE A 150 12.24 -2.39 2.24
C ILE A 150 13.42 -3.18 1.67
N GLU A 151 14.52 -3.29 2.42
CA GLU A 151 15.69 -4.09 2.03
C GLU A 151 15.28 -5.55 1.77
N LYS A 152 14.56 -6.19 2.72
CA LYS A 152 14.08 -7.57 2.57
C LYS A 152 13.12 -7.74 1.38
N ILE A 153 12.21 -6.80 1.16
CA ILE A 153 11.30 -6.80 0.02
C ILE A 153 12.09 -6.77 -1.29
N ASN A 154 13.05 -5.86 -1.42
CA ASN A 154 13.86 -5.73 -2.62
C ASN A 154 14.76 -6.95 -2.87
N GLU A 155 15.28 -7.58 -1.81
CA GLU A 155 16.12 -8.78 -1.89
C GLU A 155 15.32 -10.04 -2.27
N SER A 156 14.02 -10.05 -2.03
CA SER A 156 13.14 -11.19 -2.32
C SER A 156 13.05 -11.52 -3.81
N LYS A 157 13.34 -10.55 -4.69
CA LYS A 157 13.23 -10.66 -6.16
C LYS A 157 11.83 -11.09 -6.62
N LYS A 158 10.81 -10.81 -5.84
CA LYS A 158 9.41 -11.05 -6.19
C LYS A 158 8.88 -9.90 -7.03
N PHE A 159 7.75 -10.11 -7.71
CA PHE A 159 7.09 -9.03 -8.42
C PHE A 159 6.51 -8.03 -7.42
N ILE A 160 6.94 -6.79 -7.50
CA ILE A 160 6.54 -5.72 -6.59
C ILE A 160 5.65 -4.73 -7.30
N THR A 161 4.45 -4.51 -6.75
CA THR A 161 3.53 -3.45 -7.18
C THR A 161 3.49 -2.36 -6.11
N ALA A 162 3.81 -1.13 -6.48
CA ALA A 162 3.65 0.01 -5.59
C ALA A 162 2.28 0.65 -5.76
N VAL A 163 1.64 0.96 -4.64
CA VAL A 163 0.43 1.76 -4.55
C VAL A 163 0.83 3.22 -4.54
N ASP A 164 0.24 4.03 -5.41
CA ASP A 164 0.47 5.46 -5.58
C ASP A 164 1.88 5.78 -6.12
N ILE A 165 2.90 5.59 -5.31
CA ILE A 165 4.32 5.79 -5.66
C ILE A 165 5.17 4.76 -4.92
N PRO A 166 6.30 4.28 -5.47
CA PRO A 166 7.20 3.41 -4.73
C PRO A 166 7.69 4.06 -3.45
N SER A 167 7.52 3.37 -2.33
CA SER A 167 7.91 3.89 -1.02
C SER A 167 9.39 4.24 -0.99
N GLY A 168 9.72 5.47 -0.60
CA GLY A 168 11.08 6.00 -0.58
C GLY A 168 11.40 6.97 -1.72
N ILE A 169 10.45 7.25 -2.63
CA ILE A 169 10.59 8.26 -3.68
C ILE A 169 9.77 9.50 -3.30
N ASN A 170 10.36 10.68 -3.48
CA ASN A 170 9.62 11.94 -3.35
C ASN A 170 8.77 12.16 -4.61
N SER A 171 7.47 12.30 -4.45
CA SER A 171 6.50 12.38 -5.55
C SER A 171 6.64 13.61 -6.45
N ASP A 172 7.11 14.74 -5.91
CA ASP A 172 7.22 15.99 -6.66
C ASP A 172 8.54 16.08 -7.43
N THR A 173 9.62 15.45 -6.94
CA THR A 173 10.97 15.59 -7.49
C THR A 173 11.54 14.33 -8.11
N GLY A 174 10.97 13.16 -7.79
CA GLY A 174 11.52 11.85 -8.17
C GLY A 174 12.81 11.47 -7.43
N ILE A 175 13.25 12.29 -6.47
CA ILE A 175 14.49 12.04 -5.72
C ILE A 175 14.24 10.97 -4.66
N LEU A 176 15.24 10.09 -4.46
CA LEU A 176 15.22 9.08 -3.40
C LEU A 176 15.32 9.73 -2.02
N VAL A 177 14.42 9.34 -1.12
CA VAL A 177 14.39 9.79 0.28
C VAL A 177 14.90 8.64 1.18
N GLY A 178 16.13 8.24 0.97
CA GLY A 178 16.75 7.07 1.59
C GLY A 178 16.60 5.81 0.74
N ASP A 179 16.41 4.66 1.40
CA ASP A 179 16.11 3.40 0.70
C ASP A 179 14.71 3.43 0.10
N CYS A 180 14.55 2.89 -1.10
CA CYS A 180 13.27 2.87 -1.79
C CYS A 180 12.90 1.46 -2.27
N ILE A 181 11.61 1.22 -2.43
CA ILE A 181 11.07 0.04 -3.10
C ILE A 181 11.43 0.10 -4.59
N ARG A 182 11.89 -1.04 -5.12
CA ARG A 182 12.16 -1.25 -6.55
C ARG A 182 10.96 -1.93 -7.19
N ALA A 183 9.91 -1.15 -7.46
CA ALA A 183 8.67 -1.68 -7.99
C ALA A 183 8.78 -2.06 -9.46
N ASP A 184 8.19 -3.21 -9.84
CA ASP A 184 8.00 -3.63 -11.24
C ASP A 184 6.79 -2.94 -11.87
N LEU A 185 5.83 -2.54 -11.06
CA LEU A 185 4.61 -1.83 -11.45
C LEU A 185 4.26 -0.76 -10.42
N THR A 186 3.93 0.42 -10.88
CA THR A 186 3.37 1.48 -10.02
C THR A 186 1.94 1.79 -10.48
N LEU A 187 1.02 1.77 -9.55
CA LEU A 187 -0.39 2.11 -9.77
C LEU A 187 -0.67 3.45 -9.11
N ALA A 188 -0.43 4.53 -9.87
CA ALA A 188 -0.63 5.88 -9.39
C ALA A 188 -2.12 6.19 -9.18
N LEU A 189 -2.42 6.86 -8.07
CA LEU A 189 -3.76 7.26 -7.66
C LEU A 189 -4.03 8.75 -8.01
N ALA A 190 -3.27 9.31 -8.92
CA ALA A 190 -3.35 10.69 -9.35
C ALA A 190 -4.15 10.84 -10.66
N LEU A 191 -4.61 12.06 -10.90
CA LEU A 191 -5.16 12.48 -12.19
C LEU A 191 -4.01 12.66 -13.20
N PHE A 192 -4.19 12.10 -14.41
CA PHE A 192 -3.31 12.28 -15.56
C PHE A 192 -3.99 13.11 -16.65
#